data_d6323e9e447119626c054701ca91a641
#
_entry.id   d6323e9e447119626c054701ca91a641
#
_cell.length_a   1.000
_cell.length_b   1.000
_cell.length_c   1.000
_cell.angle_alpha   90.00
_cell.angle_beta   90.00
_cell.angle_gamma   90.00
#
_symmetry.space_group_name_H-M   'P 1'
#
loop_
_entity.id
_entity.type
_entity.pdbx_description
1 polymer ?
#
loop_
_entity_poly.entity_id
_entity_poly.type
_entity_poly.pdbx_seq_one_letter_code
_entity_poly.pdbx_strand_id
1 'polypeptide(L)'
;AIKIVLNGHLRDGVMSKDVILRILGDIKADGGQYKSLEFTGPAAHEMSMEQRFTVANMALEAGAKCGLFEADEKTAEYYGMPLEDIDWVCVDDEAKYEKVLTYDVSELEPQLSCPQGVDNVHPISEVKGTKMDEVYLGSCTNGSIEDMEAAAKILKGRKVAKGLRFIVVPATNTIFKQAIERGYIKTFIEAGAVICHPC
;
A
#
# COMPACT_ATOMS: atom_id res chain seq x y z
N ALA A 1 21.71 0.19 -5.03
CA ALA A 1 20.28 0.44 -5.12
C ALA A 1 19.65 -0.21 -6.33
N ILE A 2 18.34 -0.47 -6.27
CA ILE A 2 17.52 -0.87 -7.41
C ILE A 2 16.54 0.27 -7.66
N LYS A 3 16.49 0.74 -8.91
CA LYS A 3 15.51 1.75 -9.34
C LYS A 3 14.27 1.08 -9.89
N ILE A 4 13.10 1.51 -9.43
CA ILE A 4 11.80 1.01 -9.84
C ILE A 4 11.01 2.16 -10.45
N VAL A 5 10.80 2.10 -11.76
CA VAL A 5 10.07 3.12 -12.51
C VAL A 5 8.62 2.67 -12.69
N LEU A 6 7.68 3.45 -12.15
CA LEU A 6 6.25 3.19 -12.21
C LEU A 6 5.60 4.12 -13.23
N ASN A 7 5.18 3.57 -14.35
CA ASN A 7 4.50 4.29 -15.44
C ASN A 7 2.99 4.05 -15.39
N GLY A 8 2.24 4.91 -16.09
CA GLY A 8 0.79 4.79 -16.19
C GLY A 8 0.06 5.33 -14.97
N HIS A 9 -1.18 4.90 -14.77
CA HIS A 9 -2.08 5.33 -13.70
C HIS A 9 -2.76 4.11 -13.08
N LEU A 10 -2.99 4.13 -11.77
CA LEU A 10 -3.73 3.05 -11.09
C LEU A 10 -5.19 3.07 -11.54
N ARG A 11 -5.72 1.90 -11.88
CA ARG A 11 -7.14 1.72 -12.18
C ARG A 11 -7.99 1.77 -10.91
N ASP A 12 -9.27 2.04 -11.06
CA ASP A 12 -10.24 1.90 -9.98
C ASP A 12 -10.20 0.49 -9.37
N GLY A 13 -10.06 0.43 -8.05
CA GLY A 13 -9.96 -0.82 -7.30
C GLY A 13 -8.56 -1.40 -7.17
N VAL A 14 -7.55 -0.78 -7.80
CA VAL A 14 -6.13 -1.10 -7.62
C VAL A 14 -5.50 -0.06 -6.67
N MET A 15 -4.77 -0.53 -5.69
CA MET A 15 -4.12 0.31 -4.67
C MET A 15 -2.60 0.17 -4.71
N SER A 16 -1.91 1.02 -3.98
CA SER A 16 -0.44 0.98 -3.90
C SER A 16 0.11 -0.36 -3.37
N LYS A 17 -0.67 -1.06 -2.55
CA LYS A 17 -0.32 -2.42 -2.10
C LYS A 17 -0.25 -3.41 -3.26
N ASP A 18 -1.15 -3.29 -4.24
CA ASP A 18 -1.11 -4.15 -5.42
C ASP A 18 0.17 -3.94 -6.22
N VAL A 19 0.65 -2.69 -6.30
CA VAL A 19 1.90 -2.35 -6.97
C VAL A 19 3.08 -3.04 -6.30
N ILE A 20 3.22 -2.88 -4.99
CA ILE A 20 4.37 -3.50 -4.28
C ILE A 20 4.25 -5.02 -4.25
N LEU A 21 3.06 -5.61 -4.17
CA LEU A 21 2.86 -7.05 -4.28
C LEU A 21 3.29 -7.55 -5.66
N ARG A 22 2.93 -6.86 -6.74
CA ARG A 22 3.39 -7.20 -8.08
C ARG A 22 4.91 -7.22 -8.16
N ILE A 23 5.57 -6.19 -7.63
CA ILE A 23 7.02 -6.11 -7.60
C ILE A 23 7.62 -7.27 -6.80
N LEU A 24 7.08 -7.57 -5.62
CA LEU A 24 7.50 -8.70 -4.78
C LEU A 24 7.35 -10.04 -5.49
N GLY A 25 6.25 -10.23 -6.22
CA GLY A 25 6.05 -11.42 -7.05
C GLY A 25 7.13 -11.62 -8.11
N ASP A 26 7.65 -10.52 -8.67
CA ASP A 26 8.67 -10.55 -9.73
C ASP A 26 10.10 -10.68 -9.16
N ILE A 27 10.47 -9.88 -8.14
CA ILE A 27 11.84 -9.86 -7.61
C ILE A 27 12.08 -10.87 -6.49
N LYS A 28 11.01 -11.43 -5.92
CA LYS A 28 11.00 -12.38 -4.80
C LYS A 28 11.45 -11.78 -3.46
N ALA A 29 11.30 -12.54 -2.39
CA ALA A 29 11.56 -12.11 -1.02
C ALA A 29 13.04 -11.76 -0.74
N ASP A 30 13.94 -12.12 -1.62
CA ASP A 30 15.38 -11.86 -1.51
C ASP A 30 15.95 -10.93 -2.60
N GLY A 31 15.11 -10.51 -3.56
CA GLY A 31 15.54 -9.70 -4.70
C GLY A 31 16.08 -8.31 -4.35
N GLY A 32 15.63 -7.76 -3.24
CA GLY A 32 16.12 -6.49 -2.69
C GLY A 32 17.16 -6.63 -1.58
N GLN A 33 17.65 -7.86 -1.31
CA GLN A 33 18.52 -8.13 -0.17
C GLN A 33 19.73 -7.19 -0.10
N TYR A 34 19.89 -6.52 1.04
CA TYR A 34 20.95 -5.54 1.31
C TYR A 34 20.94 -4.29 0.42
N LYS A 35 19.86 -4.01 -0.30
CA LYS A 35 19.74 -2.86 -1.21
C LYS A 35 18.65 -1.91 -0.73
N SER A 36 18.67 -0.69 -1.26
CA SER A 36 17.54 0.23 -1.22
C SER A 36 16.71 0.03 -2.49
N LEU A 37 15.39 0.09 -2.38
CA LEU A 37 14.47 0.18 -3.51
C LEU A 37 14.06 1.64 -3.66
N GLU A 38 14.29 2.23 -4.83
CA GLU A 38 13.94 3.61 -5.12
C GLU A 38 12.81 3.63 -6.13
N PHE A 39 11.69 4.24 -5.75
CA PHE A 39 10.48 4.32 -6.53
C PHE A 39 10.36 5.69 -7.19
N THR A 40 10.19 5.71 -8.50
CA THR A 40 10.07 6.92 -9.31
C THR A 40 9.10 6.70 -10.48
N GLY A 41 8.91 7.74 -11.28
CA GLY A 41 8.03 7.71 -12.45
C GLY A 41 6.66 8.31 -12.18
N PRO A 42 5.85 8.53 -13.24
CA PRO A 42 4.59 9.24 -13.15
C PRO A 42 3.63 8.68 -12.10
N ALA A 43 3.44 7.36 -12.07
CA ALA A 43 2.55 6.74 -11.09
C ALA A 43 3.07 6.88 -9.64
N ALA A 44 4.38 6.87 -9.41
CA ALA A 44 4.96 7.11 -8.09
C ALA A 44 4.71 8.55 -7.61
N HIS A 45 4.83 9.52 -8.51
CA HIS A 45 4.53 10.93 -8.21
C HIS A 45 3.04 11.18 -7.95
N GLU A 46 2.15 10.41 -8.58
CA GLU A 46 0.70 10.52 -8.34
C GLU A 46 0.28 9.98 -6.97
N MET A 47 1.03 9.04 -6.38
CA MET A 47 0.73 8.45 -5.10
C MET A 47 0.61 9.50 -3.99
N SER A 48 -0.39 9.33 -3.11
CA SER A 48 -0.48 10.05 -1.83
C SER A 48 0.64 9.62 -0.88
N MET A 49 0.84 10.35 0.21
CA MET A 49 1.84 9.98 1.21
C MET A 49 1.50 8.62 1.86
N GLU A 50 0.23 8.33 2.14
CA GLU A 50 -0.20 7.03 2.67
C GLU A 50 0.14 5.90 1.71
N GLN A 51 -0.06 6.12 0.42
CA GLN A 51 0.27 5.14 -0.62
C GLN A 51 1.78 4.91 -0.71
N ARG A 52 2.59 5.99 -0.63
CA ARG A 52 4.06 5.88 -0.60
C ARG A 52 4.55 5.15 0.65
N PHE A 53 3.94 5.40 1.82
CA PHE A 53 4.28 4.69 3.05
C PHE A 53 4.00 3.20 2.94
N THR A 54 2.88 2.81 2.34
CA THR A 54 2.58 1.40 2.09
C THR A 54 3.65 0.72 1.24
N VAL A 55 4.04 1.34 0.11
CA VAL A 55 5.06 0.80 -0.79
C VAL A 55 6.43 0.75 -0.11
N ALA A 56 6.83 1.84 0.55
CA ALA A 56 8.12 1.91 1.24
C ALA A 56 8.23 0.91 2.39
N ASN A 57 7.16 0.74 3.18
CA ASN A 57 7.12 -0.23 4.27
C ASN A 57 7.29 -1.66 3.76
N MET A 58 6.60 -2.01 2.69
CA MET A 58 6.64 -3.37 2.13
C MET A 58 7.91 -3.68 1.31
N ALA A 59 8.79 -2.70 1.08
CA ALA A 59 10.10 -2.96 0.50
C ALA A 59 10.94 -3.94 1.36
N LEU A 60 10.70 -3.98 2.66
CA LEU A 60 11.33 -4.92 3.59
C LEU A 60 11.00 -6.38 3.25
N GLU A 61 9.83 -6.64 2.69
CA GLU A 61 9.39 -7.98 2.29
C GLU A 61 10.20 -8.55 1.11
N ALA A 62 10.90 -7.68 0.37
CA ALA A 62 11.90 -8.07 -0.64
C ALA A 62 13.31 -8.25 -0.06
N GLY A 63 13.49 -8.17 1.26
CA GLY A 63 14.80 -8.17 1.93
C GLY A 63 15.54 -6.83 1.82
N ALA A 64 14.89 -5.78 1.33
CA ALA A 64 15.51 -4.46 1.17
C ALA A 64 15.75 -3.76 2.52
N LYS A 65 16.72 -2.85 2.55
CA LYS A 65 17.00 -2.00 3.73
C LYS A 65 15.96 -0.92 3.90
N CYS A 66 15.45 -0.36 2.80
CA CYS A 66 14.43 0.67 2.78
C CYS A 66 13.80 0.80 1.40
N GLY A 67 12.60 1.40 1.36
CA GLY A 67 11.96 1.95 0.17
C GLY A 67 12.06 3.47 0.20
N LEU A 68 12.42 4.07 -0.92
CA LEU A 68 12.67 5.50 -1.04
C LEU A 68 11.79 6.11 -2.13
N PHE A 69 11.27 7.30 -1.85
CA PHE A 69 10.65 8.19 -2.83
C PHE A 69 11.37 9.53 -2.76
N GLU A 70 11.51 10.19 -3.89
CA GLU A 70 12.01 11.57 -3.91
C GLU A 70 11.02 12.50 -3.21
N ALA A 71 11.54 13.52 -2.54
CA ALA A 71 10.71 14.54 -1.95
C ALA A 71 10.10 15.42 -3.05
N ASP A 72 8.83 15.76 -2.89
CA ASP A 72 8.06 16.63 -3.78
C ASP A 72 7.09 17.51 -2.99
N GLU A 73 6.20 18.21 -3.70
CA GLU A 73 5.21 19.10 -3.10
C GLU A 73 4.29 18.37 -2.12
N LYS A 74 3.94 17.09 -2.39
CA LYS A 74 3.11 16.28 -1.47
C LYS A 74 3.86 15.95 -0.18
N THR A 75 5.16 15.71 -0.29
CA THR A 75 6.03 15.51 0.88
C THR A 75 6.12 16.78 1.70
N ALA A 76 6.32 17.92 1.05
CA ALA A 76 6.38 19.24 1.69
C ALA A 76 5.06 19.56 2.42
N GLU A 77 3.93 19.37 1.76
CA GLU A 77 2.60 19.57 2.34
C GLU A 77 2.36 18.67 3.56
N TYR A 78 2.72 17.39 3.45
CA TYR A 78 2.53 16.42 4.54
C TYR A 78 3.29 16.80 5.80
N TYR A 79 4.52 17.29 5.67
CA TYR A 79 5.34 17.71 6.81
C TYR A 79 5.09 19.16 7.22
N GLY A 80 4.33 19.93 6.45
CA GLY A 80 4.10 21.36 6.68
C GLY A 80 5.37 22.18 6.53
N MET A 81 6.27 21.79 5.62
CA MET A 81 7.56 22.41 5.34
C MET A 81 7.58 23.00 3.92
N PRO A 82 8.30 24.09 3.68
CA PRO A 82 8.57 24.55 2.32
C PRO A 82 9.33 23.49 1.51
N LEU A 83 9.03 23.36 0.21
CA LEU A 83 9.73 22.40 -0.64
C LEU A 83 11.24 22.66 -0.70
N GLU A 84 11.66 23.92 -0.68
CA GLU A 84 13.06 24.35 -0.67
C GLU A 84 13.87 23.83 0.52
N ASP A 85 13.20 23.46 1.62
CA ASP A 85 13.86 22.88 2.80
C ASP A 85 14.12 21.36 2.66
N ILE A 86 13.47 20.70 1.70
CA ILE A 86 13.54 19.24 1.51
C ILE A 86 13.89 18.81 0.09
N ASP A 87 14.04 19.72 -0.87
CA ASP A 87 14.34 19.42 -2.28
C ASP A 87 15.71 18.74 -2.49
N TRP A 88 16.59 18.83 -1.48
CA TRP A 88 17.86 18.10 -1.46
C TRP A 88 17.68 16.57 -1.27
N VAL A 89 16.48 16.10 -0.89
CA VAL A 89 16.12 14.69 -0.85
C VAL A 89 15.71 14.23 -2.26
N CYS A 90 16.66 14.26 -3.14
CA CYS A 90 16.51 13.86 -4.54
C CYS A 90 17.67 12.94 -4.95
N VAL A 91 17.56 12.37 -6.12
CA VAL A 91 18.60 11.51 -6.68
C VAL A 91 19.59 12.34 -7.47
N ASP A 92 20.87 12.07 -7.29
CA ASP A 92 21.92 12.67 -8.11
C ASP A 92 21.83 12.21 -9.56
N ASP A 93 22.08 13.11 -10.53
CA ASP A 93 22.07 12.79 -11.96
C ASP A 93 23.05 11.67 -12.34
N GLU A 94 24.14 11.51 -11.59
CA GLU A 94 25.16 10.49 -11.79
C GLU A 94 24.89 9.19 -11.01
N ALA A 95 23.73 9.05 -10.35
CA ALA A 95 23.40 7.90 -9.55
C ALA A 95 23.45 6.60 -10.37
N LYS A 96 24.16 5.61 -9.86
CA LYS A 96 24.30 4.30 -10.50
C LYS A 96 23.48 3.26 -9.78
N TYR A 97 22.65 2.56 -10.55
CA TYR A 97 21.81 1.48 -10.05
C TYR A 97 22.36 0.14 -10.52
N GLU A 98 22.31 -0.85 -9.66
CA GLU A 98 22.62 -2.24 -10.02
C GLU A 98 21.59 -2.77 -11.02
N LYS A 99 20.33 -2.35 -10.86
CA LYS A 99 19.21 -2.79 -11.66
C LYS A 99 18.19 -1.66 -11.79
N VAL A 100 17.58 -1.56 -12.98
CA VAL A 100 16.42 -0.69 -13.23
C VAL A 100 15.27 -1.59 -13.68
N LEU A 101 14.16 -1.51 -12.96
CA LEU A 101 12.92 -2.23 -13.26
C LEU A 101 11.85 -1.23 -13.66
N THR A 102 11.08 -1.54 -14.69
CA THR A 102 10.01 -0.66 -15.19
C THR A 102 8.70 -1.43 -15.17
N TYR A 103 7.66 -0.83 -14.60
CA TYR A 103 6.31 -1.37 -14.55
C TYR A 103 5.32 -0.36 -15.11
N ASP A 104 4.40 -0.85 -15.95
CA ASP A 104 3.20 -0.10 -16.32
C ASP A 104 2.07 -0.57 -15.41
N VAL A 105 1.64 0.31 -14.49
CA VAL A 105 0.60 0.00 -13.52
C VAL A 105 -0.81 0.13 -14.09
N SER A 106 -0.96 0.65 -15.34
CA SER A 106 -2.27 0.80 -15.97
C SER A 106 -2.93 -0.54 -16.31
N GLU A 107 -2.12 -1.58 -16.49
CA GLU A 107 -2.62 -2.93 -16.77
C GLU A 107 -2.71 -3.82 -15.53
N LEU A 108 -2.32 -3.29 -14.36
CA LEU A 108 -2.35 -4.04 -13.13
C LEU A 108 -3.80 -4.30 -12.68
N GLU A 109 -4.09 -5.53 -12.34
CA GLU A 109 -5.28 -5.91 -11.57
C GLU A 109 -4.94 -6.09 -10.07
N PRO A 110 -5.91 -6.10 -9.17
CA PRO A 110 -5.64 -6.33 -7.75
C PRO A 110 -4.84 -7.62 -7.53
N GLN A 111 -3.86 -7.57 -6.66
CA GLN A 111 -2.91 -8.64 -6.38
C GLN A 111 -3.19 -9.28 -5.01
N LEU A 112 -2.89 -10.55 -4.89
CA LEU A 112 -2.99 -11.28 -3.64
C LEU A 112 -1.72 -12.11 -3.42
N SER A 113 -1.12 -12.00 -2.24
CA SER A 113 -0.09 -12.93 -1.79
C SER A 113 -0.75 -14.16 -1.18
N CYS A 114 -0.51 -15.32 -1.77
CA CYS A 114 -1.01 -16.59 -1.33
C CYS A 114 -0.13 -17.22 -0.23
N PRO A 115 -0.66 -18.17 0.56
CA PRO A 115 0.11 -18.83 1.61
C PRO A 115 1.44 -19.39 1.16
N GLN A 116 2.35 -19.47 2.13
CA GLN A 116 3.73 -19.94 2.19
C GLN A 116 4.80 -18.88 1.89
N GLY A 117 4.48 -17.71 1.31
CA GLY A 117 5.44 -16.63 1.12
C GLY A 117 4.77 -15.36 0.66
N VAL A 118 5.27 -14.21 1.11
CA VAL A 118 4.75 -12.90 0.70
C VAL A 118 4.92 -12.67 -0.81
N ASP A 119 5.91 -13.32 -1.42
CA ASP A 119 6.26 -13.29 -2.84
C ASP A 119 5.52 -14.33 -3.70
N ASN A 120 4.63 -15.12 -3.08
CA ASN A 120 3.71 -16.00 -3.80
C ASN A 120 2.48 -15.20 -4.27
N VAL A 121 2.74 -14.25 -5.14
CA VAL A 121 1.76 -13.25 -5.60
C VAL A 121 1.03 -13.73 -6.85
N HIS A 122 -0.30 -13.57 -6.83
CA HIS A 122 -1.20 -13.89 -7.93
C HIS A 122 -2.18 -12.75 -8.16
N PRO A 123 -2.60 -12.51 -9.40
CA PRO A 123 -3.72 -11.62 -9.68
C PRO A 123 -5.02 -12.18 -9.08
N ILE A 124 -5.91 -11.29 -8.65
CA ILE A 124 -7.16 -11.68 -7.97
C ILE A 124 -8.04 -12.59 -8.84
N SER A 125 -7.96 -12.46 -10.16
CA SER A 125 -8.70 -13.30 -11.11
C SER A 125 -8.37 -14.78 -10.98
N GLU A 126 -7.12 -15.13 -10.62
CA GLU A 126 -6.69 -16.54 -10.45
C GLU A 126 -7.15 -17.16 -9.14
N VAL A 127 -7.40 -16.36 -8.10
CA VAL A 127 -7.74 -16.83 -6.75
C VAL A 127 -9.20 -16.60 -6.38
N LYS A 128 -9.98 -16.07 -7.31
CA LYS A 128 -11.41 -15.78 -7.12
C LYS A 128 -12.19 -17.02 -6.70
N GLY A 129 -13.02 -16.88 -5.68
CA GLY A 129 -13.85 -17.98 -5.16
C GLY A 129 -13.22 -18.77 -4.02
N THR A 130 -11.99 -18.45 -3.63
CA THR A 130 -11.38 -19.03 -2.42
C THR A 130 -12.20 -18.68 -1.19
N LYS A 131 -12.57 -19.70 -0.41
CA LYS A 131 -13.29 -19.49 0.84
C LYS A 131 -12.37 -18.85 1.87
N MET A 132 -12.87 -17.80 2.52
CA MET A 132 -12.18 -17.11 3.60
C MET A 132 -12.91 -17.32 4.92
N ASP A 133 -12.19 -17.55 5.99
CA ASP A 133 -12.73 -17.68 7.35
C ASP A 133 -12.50 -16.42 8.19
N GLU A 134 -11.48 -15.64 7.83
CA GLU A 134 -11.16 -14.37 8.49
C GLU A 134 -10.65 -13.35 7.48
N VAL A 135 -11.01 -12.08 7.71
CA VAL A 135 -10.47 -10.91 7.03
C VAL A 135 -9.93 -9.95 8.08
N TYR A 136 -8.73 -9.49 7.86
CA TYR A 136 -8.07 -8.48 8.68
C TYR A 136 -7.78 -7.25 7.81
N LEU A 137 -8.35 -6.10 8.19
CA LEU A 137 -8.13 -4.82 7.54
C LEU A 137 -7.33 -3.92 8.46
N GLY A 138 -6.21 -3.41 7.99
CA GLY A 138 -5.52 -2.34 8.67
C GLY A 138 -4.09 -2.66 9.09
N SER A 139 -3.74 -2.36 10.34
CA SER A 139 -2.41 -2.28 10.93
C SER A 139 -1.56 -1.13 10.37
N CYS A 140 -0.24 -1.15 10.63
CA CYS A 140 0.69 -0.09 10.24
C CYS A 140 0.83 0.09 8.72
N THR A 141 0.62 -0.97 7.93
CA THR A 141 0.81 -0.93 6.48
C THR A 141 -0.44 -0.43 5.73
N ASN A 142 -1.63 -0.97 6.04
CA ASN A 142 -2.88 -0.65 5.35
C ASN A 142 -4.03 -0.31 6.32
N GLY A 143 -3.73 0.48 7.33
CA GLY A 143 -4.71 1.05 8.23
C GLY A 143 -4.85 2.56 8.09
N SER A 144 -4.47 3.13 6.95
CA SER A 144 -4.59 4.56 6.64
C SER A 144 -6.05 4.99 6.51
N ILE A 145 -6.28 6.30 6.48
CA ILE A 145 -7.64 6.81 6.29
C ILE A 145 -8.19 6.49 4.89
N GLU A 146 -7.31 6.38 3.89
CA GLU A 146 -7.69 5.97 2.53
C GLU A 146 -8.11 4.50 2.47
N ASP A 147 -7.41 3.62 3.18
CA ASP A 147 -7.76 2.21 3.30
C ASP A 147 -9.13 2.02 3.98
N MET A 148 -9.36 2.78 5.08
CA MET A 148 -10.64 2.77 5.78
C MET A 148 -11.77 3.27 4.88
N GLU A 149 -11.53 4.31 4.08
CA GLU A 149 -12.50 4.83 3.12
C GLU A 149 -12.85 3.80 2.05
N ALA A 150 -11.84 3.19 1.43
CA ALA A 150 -12.03 2.18 0.40
C ALA A 150 -12.85 1.00 0.90
N ALA A 151 -12.52 0.48 2.09
CA ALA A 151 -13.26 -0.61 2.71
C ALA A 151 -14.70 -0.19 3.10
N ALA A 152 -14.88 1.02 3.63
CA ALA A 152 -16.20 1.53 3.99
C ALA A 152 -17.11 1.70 2.76
N LYS A 153 -16.57 2.14 1.62
CA LYS A 153 -17.32 2.22 0.35
C LYS A 153 -17.84 0.84 -0.08
N ILE A 154 -17.01 -0.21 0.07
CA ILE A 154 -17.39 -1.57 -0.28
C ILE A 154 -18.46 -2.12 0.67
N LEU A 155 -18.33 -1.85 1.97
CA LEU A 155 -19.18 -2.44 3.02
C LEU A 155 -20.49 -1.68 3.27
N LYS A 156 -20.61 -0.46 2.77
CA LYS A 156 -21.81 0.38 2.98
C LYS A 156 -23.08 -0.34 2.53
N GLY A 157 -24.00 -0.56 3.47
CA GLY A 157 -25.26 -1.28 3.23
C GLY A 157 -25.14 -2.80 3.05
N ARG A 158 -23.96 -3.36 3.27
CA ARG A 158 -23.70 -4.82 3.18
C ARG A 158 -23.43 -5.40 4.55
N LYS A 159 -23.44 -6.74 4.61
CA LYS A 159 -23.09 -7.50 5.80
C LYS A 159 -21.91 -8.42 5.49
N VAL A 160 -21.07 -8.61 6.48
CA VAL A 160 -20.04 -9.65 6.47
C VAL A 160 -20.72 -11.02 6.35
N ALA A 161 -20.16 -11.90 5.54
CA ALA A 161 -20.70 -13.23 5.32
C ALA A 161 -20.81 -14.01 6.65
N LYS A 162 -21.87 -14.82 6.78
CA LYS A 162 -22.07 -15.64 7.99
C LYS A 162 -20.90 -16.62 8.17
N GLY A 163 -20.29 -16.59 9.34
CA GLY A 163 -19.14 -17.45 9.68
C GLY A 163 -17.78 -16.84 9.33
N LEU A 164 -17.74 -15.69 8.66
CA LEU A 164 -16.52 -14.92 8.42
C LEU A 164 -16.28 -13.97 9.60
N ARG A 165 -15.08 -13.96 10.14
CA ARG A 165 -14.63 -12.95 11.11
C ARG A 165 -13.96 -11.81 10.37
N PHE A 166 -14.44 -10.59 10.53
CA PHE A 166 -13.83 -9.41 9.96
C PHE A 166 -13.32 -8.46 11.05
N ILE A 167 -12.01 -8.28 11.10
CA ILE A 167 -11.32 -7.45 12.09
C ILE A 167 -10.80 -6.19 11.40
N VAL A 168 -11.00 -5.02 12.04
CA VAL A 168 -10.52 -3.72 11.56
C VAL A 168 -9.62 -3.09 12.62
N VAL A 169 -8.40 -2.73 12.22
CA VAL A 169 -7.38 -2.12 13.06
C VAL A 169 -6.84 -0.86 12.38
N PRO A 170 -7.28 0.35 12.77
CA PRO A 170 -6.70 1.59 12.26
C PRO A 170 -5.21 1.69 12.59
N ALA A 171 -4.41 2.32 11.72
CA ALA A 171 -2.96 2.39 11.93
C ALA A 171 -2.56 3.25 13.14
N THR A 172 -3.31 4.30 13.44
CA THR A 172 -3.01 5.23 14.55
C THR A 172 -4.29 5.71 15.23
N ASN A 173 -4.13 6.26 16.45
CA ASN A 173 -5.23 6.92 17.15
C ASN A 173 -5.80 8.12 16.38
N THR A 174 -4.98 8.83 15.63
CA THR A 174 -5.41 9.95 14.79
C THR A 174 -6.32 9.46 13.67
N ILE A 175 -5.90 8.41 12.95
CA ILE A 175 -6.71 7.79 11.91
C ILE A 175 -8.00 7.20 12.48
N PHE A 176 -7.94 6.59 13.66
CA PHE A 176 -9.14 6.05 14.32
C PHE A 176 -10.17 7.14 14.60
N LYS A 177 -9.75 8.30 15.13
CA LYS A 177 -10.61 9.46 15.34
C LYS A 177 -11.23 9.96 14.02
N GLN A 178 -10.40 10.14 12.99
CA GLN A 178 -10.89 10.55 11.66
C GLN A 178 -11.90 9.55 11.08
N ALA A 179 -11.65 8.25 11.24
CA ALA A 179 -12.56 7.21 10.76
C ALA A 179 -13.91 7.22 11.51
N ILE A 180 -13.91 7.59 12.80
CA ILE A 180 -15.15 7.82 13.58
C ILE A 180 -15.89 9.04 13.03
N GLU A 181 -15.21 10.17 12.87
CA GLU A 181 -15.79 11.44 12.41
C GLU A 181 -16.38 11.31 10.99
N ARG A 182 -15.71 10.57 10.10
CA ARG A 182 -16.18 10.29 8.73
C ARG A 182 -17.24 9.19 8.66
N GLY A 183 -17.58 8.55 9.79
CA GLY A 183 -18.62 7.51 9.86
C GLY A 183 -18.19 6.14 9.35
N TYR A 184 -16.90 5.92 9.05
CA TYR A 184 -16.39 4.62 8.57
C TYR A 184 -16.51 3.54 9.64
N ILE A 185 -16.18 3.85 10.89
CA ILE A 185 -16.32 2.91 12.01
C ILE A 185 -17.77 2.46 12.19
N LYS A 186 -18.73 3.37 12.05
CA LYS A 186 -20.15 3.02 12.07
C LYS A 186 -20.49 2.03 10.96
N THR A 187 -20.01 2.28 9.74
CA THR A 187 -20.24 1.40 8.59
C THR A 187 -19.69 0.00 8.85
N PHE A 188 -18.50 -0.12 9.42
CA PHE A 188 -17.89 -1.41 9.76
C PHE A 188 -18.68 -2.16 10.82
N ILE A 189 -19.10 -1.49 11.89
CA ILE A 189 -19.93 -2.09 12.94
C ILE A 189 -21.27 -2.56 12.36
N GLU A 190 -21.93 -1.72 11.56
CA GLU A 190 -23.17 -2.08 10.88
C GLU A 190 -22.98 -3.27 9.94
N ALA A 191 -21.85 -3.41 9.29
CA ALA A 191 -21.53 -4.57 8.47
C ALA A 191 -21.28 -5.85 9.29
N GLY A 192 -20.99 -5.74 10.59
CA GLY A 192 -20.69 -6.87 11.47
C GLY A 192 -19.19 -7.11 11.68
N ALA A 193 -18.35 -6.11 11.43
CA ALA A 193 -16.92 -6.17 11.73
C ALA A 193 -16.64 -5.93 13.21
N VAL A 194 -15.50 -6.45 13.69
CA VAL A 194 -14.93 -6.19 15.02
C VAL A 194 -13.90 -5.08 14.89
N ILE A 195 -14.06 -4.03 15.67
CA ILE A 195 -13.11 -2.91 15.67
C ILE A 195 -12.14 -3.11 16.84
N CYS A 196 -10.85 -3.09 16.52
CA CYS A 196 -9.77 -3.14 17.51
C CYS A 196 -9.10 -1.77 17.66
N HIS A 197 -8.38 -1.62 18.76
CA HIS A 197 -7.53 -0.45 18.95
C HIS A 197 -6.41 -0.41 17.91
N PRO A 198 -5.91 0.80 17.59
CA PRO A 198 -4.71 0.98 16.78
C PRO A 198 -3.53 0.17 17.31
N CYS A 199 -2.68 -0.24 16.39
CA CYS A 199 -1.48 -1.02 16.68
C CYS A 199 -0.43 -0.21 17.45
#